data_77bcb2fc32034a7c5af48b6321f48ec0
#
_entry.id   77bcb2fc32034a7c5af48b6321f48ec0
#
_cell.length_a   1.000
_cell.length_b   1.000
_cell.length_c   1.000
_cell.angle_alpha   90.00
_cell.angle_beta   90.00
_cell.angle_gamma   90.00
#
_symmetry.space_group_name_H-M   'P 1'
#
loop_
_entity.id
_entity.type
_entity.pdbx_description
1 polymer ?
#
loop_
_entity_poly.entity_id
_entity_poly.type
_entity_poly.pdbx_seq_one_letter_code
_entity_poly.pdbx_strand_id
1 'polypeptide(L)'
;MAEKNNSKSNFIAQAGILAAAGIISRIIGLLYRSPMHAVIGDLGFGYYSSAYNYYTIILLISSYSIPSAISKVIAQKLAVKEYRNAHRIFICALGYVLVVGGVASIFLFFGAGLFVSEDAVPVLRTFAPTVFAYGILGVLRGYFQAHKSMAQTSVSQILEQIANAVVSVGAAYLLIKGVMGGMEVPVDEAGQVTRATHGAIGSALGTGAGVLVALLFMLGIYGLNKNIIHGRIRRDRHADVESYGSILKRITMVVTPFILSTAVYNLSSTVNNDIFTKRFPAIRGLNSVDIYSRWSAFSQALTISNIPIAFASAIAAAIIPSIAQLVAARDEEGARETLGLAVKTTMLISIPCAVGLFVLARPVTALLFSNTKEAEDLATALLMALSLSVVFYALSTLNSQALQGLGKLNMPIINAGIALAVQSAVAVGLLFFTDLDLYSIAIANTVYSGVMCLLNQRAVRKASGYRQEITRTFLIPALAAAFMGAAAWAVYEAFLMLTKSPRISVVIAVPLGACVYFAMLLLFRGVTEQELRSFPKGYLLVRLAKKLRLMR
;
A
#
# COMPACT_ATOMS: atom_id res chain seq x y z
N MET A 1 38.55 -7.66 6.52
CA MET A 1 37.71 -6.46 6.70
C MET A 1 37.13 -5.94 5.36
N ALA A 2 37.88 -5.92 4.26
CA ALA A 2 37.40 -5.46 2.94
C ALA A 2 36.26 -6.31 2.35
N GLU A 3 36.31 -7.63 2.44
CA GLU A 3 35.21 -8.51 1.98
C GLU A 3 33.91 -8.35 2.75
N LYS A 4 33.98 -8.08 4.06
CA LYS A 4 32.80 -7.85 4.92
C LYS A 4 32.14 -6.50 4.63
N ASN A 5 32.94 -5.47 4.23
CA ASN A 5 32.43 -4.17 3.79
C ASN A 5 31.79 -4.24 2.39
N ASN A 6 32.38 -5.01 1.47
CA ASN A 6 31.81 -5.21 0.12
C ASN A 6 30.49 -5.98 0.18
N SER A 7 30.37 -6.96 1.07
CA SER A 7 29.14 -7.73 1.29
C SER A 7 28.00 -6.87 1.89
N LYS A 8 28.31 -5.94 2.83
CA LYS A 8 27.34 -5.00 3.38
C LYS A 8 26.90 -3.96 2.35
N SER A 9 27.83 -3.41 1.58
CA SER A 9 27.53 -2.44 0.52
C SER A 9 26.62 -3.05 -0.55
N ASN A 10 26.89 -4.28 -1.00
CA ASN A 10 26.05 -4.99 -1.98
C ASN A 10 24.65 -5.31 -1.43
N PHE A 11 24.52 -5.63 -0.15
CA PHE A 11 23.20 -5.90 0.47
C PHE A 11 22.36 -4.62 0.53
N ILE A 12 22.95 -3.49 0.93
CA ILE A 12 22.26 -2.19 1.00
C ILE A 12 21.83 -1.76 -0.42
N ALA A 13 22.69 -1.93 -1.41
CA ALA A 13 22.36 -1.61 -2.81
C ALA A 13 21.19 -2.46 -3.32
N GLN A 14 21.16 -3.75 -3.04
CA GLN A 14 20.06 -4.65 -3.46
C GLN A 14 18.75 -4.35 -2.72
N ALA A 15 18.80 -4.03 -1.42
CA ALA A 15 17.61 -3.59 -0.67
C ALA A 15 17.06 -2.27 -1.24
N GLY A 16 17.94 -1.35 -1.64
CA GLY A 16 17.58 -0.12 -2.34
C GLY A 16 16.89 -0.37 -3.69
N ILE A 17 17.35 -1.34 -4.47
CA ILE A 17 16.72 -1.75 -5.74
C ILE A 17 15.31 -2.27 -5.50
N LEU A 18 15.10 -3.10 -4.48
CA LEU A 18 13.78 -3.63 -4.15
C LEU A 18 12.82 -2.52 -3.68
N ALA A 19 13.30 -1.58 -2.87
CA ALA A 19 12.52 -0.43 -2.42
C ALA A 19 12.13 0.48 -3.60
N ALA A 20 13.07 0.77 -4.50
CA ALA A 20 12.81 1.55 -5.72
C ALA A 20 11.79 0.87 -6.62
N ALA A 21 11.92 -0.44 -6.85
CA ALA A 21 10.95 -1.22 -7.62
C ALA A 21 9.55 -1.18 -6.98
N GLY A 22 9.48 -1.28 -5.64
CA GLY A 22 8.22 -1.15 -4.90
C GLY A 22 7.56 0.22 -5.09
N ILE A 23 8.32 1.30 -5.12
CA ILE A 23 7.80 2.65 -5.38
C ILE A 23 7.33 2.77 -6.83
N ILE A 24 8.14 2.32 -7.81
CA ILE A 24 7.77 2.33 -9.23
C ILE A 24 6.49 1.53 -9.46
N SER A 25 6.38 0.33 -8.88
CA SER A 25 5.18 -0.51 -8.96
C SER A 25 3.93 0.20 -8.42
N ARG A 26 4.06 0.94 -7.32
CA ARG A 26 2.94 1.72 -6.75
C ARG A 26 2.55 2.89 -7.64
N ILE A 27 3.51 3.56 -8.27
CA ILE A 27 3.24 4.65 -9.24
C ILE A 27 2.51 4.09 -10.46
N ILE A 28 2.97 2.98 -11.05
CA ILE A 28 2.28 2.31 -12.15
C ILE A 28 0.87 1.90 -11.71
N GLY A 29 0.75 1.29 -10.52
CA GLY A 29 -0.51 0.87 -9.91
C GLY A 29 -1.52 2.00 -9.69
N LEU A 30 -1.05 3.23 -9.51
CA LEU A 30 -1.90 4.41 -9.43
C LEU A 30 -2.30 4.90 -10.83
N LEU A 31 -1.30 5.06 -11.71
CA LEU A 31 -1.51 5.70 -13.01
C LEU A 31 -2.47 4.92 -13.91
N TYR A 32 -2.45 3.58 -13.89
CA TYR A 32 -3.36 2.81 -14.75
C TYR A 32 -4.82 2.85 -14.27
N ARG A 33 -5.08 3.21 -13.00
CA ARG A 33 -6.46 3.31 -12.49
C ARG A 33 -7.25 4.41 -13.18
N SER A 34 -6.59 5.47 -13.62
CA SER A 34 -7.21 6.54 -14.38
C SER A 34 -7.79 6.06 -15.73
N PRO A 35 -7.00 5.49 -16.67
CA PRO A 35 -7.55 4.96 -17.92
C PRO A 35 -8.50 3.77 -17.68
N MET A 36 -8.27 2.95 -16.66
CA MET A 36 -9.19 1.88 -16.30
C MET A 36 -10.56 2.45 -15.93
N HIS A 37 -10.62 3.45 -15.04
CA HIS A 37 -11.86 4.10 -14.64
C HIS A 37 -12.58 4.74 -15.84
N ALA A 38 -11.85 5.41 -16.74
CA ALA A 38 -12.43 5.99 -17.96
C ALA A 38 -13.13 4.95 -18.86
N VAL A 39 -12.65 3.71 -18.88
CA VAL A 39 -13.23 2.60 -19.65
C VAL A 39 -14.46 2.00 -18.95
N ILE A 40 -14.35 1.69 -17.64
CA ILE A 40 -15.38 0.93 -16.92
C ILE A 40 -16.45 1.81 -16.26
N GLY A 41 -16.18 3.12 -16.07
CA GLY A 41 -17.08 4.07 -15.43
C GLY A 41 -17.19 3.90 -13.90
N ASP A 42 -17.99 4.76 -13.27
CA ASP A 42 -18.14 4.81 -11.81
C ASP A 42 -18.69 3.49 -11.25
N LEU A 43 -19.77 2.95 -11.81
CA LEU A 43 -20.39 1.71 -11.35
C LEU A 43 -19.41 0.53 -11.47
N GLY A 44 -18.74 0.40 -12.63
CA GLY A 44 -17.75 -0.66 -12.85
C GLY A 44 -16.56 -0.55 -11.91
N PHE A 45 -16.10 0.66 -11.62
CA PHE A 45 -15.04 0.88 -10.63
C PHE A 45 -15.50 0.59 -9.20
N GLY A 46 -16.76 0.84 -8.88
CA GLY A 46 -17.39 0.46 -7.63
C GLY A 46 -17.38 -1.06 -7.41
N TYR A 47 -17.84 -1.83 -8.41
CA TYR A 47 -17.81 -3.30 -8.38
C TYR A 47 -16.39 -3.84 -8.27
N TYR A 48 -15.48 -3.32 -9.11
CA TYR A 48 -14.06 -3.69 -9.06
C TYR A 48 -13.42 -3.43 -7.70
N SER A 49 -13.59 -2.22 -7.15
CA SER A 49 -12.94 -1.82 -5.89
C SER A 49 -13.49 -2.57 -4.68
N SER A 50 -14.80 -2.84 -4.66
CA SER A 50 -15.41 -3.67 -3.62
C SER A 50 -14.90 -5.11 -3.68
N ALA A 51 -14.92 -5.74 -4.85
CA ALA A 51 -14.37 -7.08 -5.03
C ALA A 51 -12.87 -7.15 -4.70
N TYR A 52 -12.10 -6.15 -5.10
CA TYR A 52 -10.67 -6.04 -4.82
C TYR A 52 -10.36 -5.94 -3.33
N ASN A 53 -11.21 -5.30 -2.53
CA ASN A 53 -11.05 -5.24 -1.07
C ASN A 53 -11.11 -6.64 -0.44
N TYR A 54 -12.12 -7.46 -0.80
CA TYR A 54 -12.23 -8.83 -0.30
C TYR A 54 -11.13 -9.75 -0.83
N TYR A 55 -10.79 -9.63 -2.11
CA TYR A 55 -9.65 -10.32 -2.69
C TYR A 55 -8.37 -10.01 -1.90
N THR A 56 -8.11 -8.74 -1.60
CA THR A 56 -6.89 -8.32 -0.91
C THR A 56 -6.80 -8.89 0.50
N ILE A 57 -7.90 -8.89 1.28
CA ILE A 57 -7.87 -9.45 2.64
C ILE A 57 -7.62 -10.97 2.63
N ILE A 58 -8.23 -11.70 1.70
CA ILE A 58 -8.00 -13.14 1.53
C ILE A 58 -6.55 -13.40 1.08
N LEU A 59 -6.03 -12.58 0.16
CA LEU A 59 -4.64 -12.64 -0.27
C LEU A 59 -3.66 -12.38 0.89
N LEU A 60 -3.94 -11.38 1.74
CA LEU A 60 -3.13 -11.05 2.91
C LEU A 60 -3.08 -12.22 3.91
N ILE A 61 -4.22 -12.85 4.14
CA ILE A 61 -4.35 -13.99 5.06
C ILE A 61 -3.67 -15.24 4.49
N SER A 62 -3.75 -15.49 3.19
CA SER A 62 -3.28 -16.75 2.59
C SER A 62 -1.83 -16.70 2.09
N SER A 63 -1.37 -15.55 1.56
CA SER A 63 -0.20 -15.58 0.67
C SER A 63 0.76 -14.39 0.82
N TYR A 64 0.31 -13.22 1.23
CA TYR A 64 1.10 -11.98 1.15
C TYR A 64 2.36 -11.98 2.04
N SER A 65 2.29 -12.57 3.22
CA SER A 65 3.40 -12.62 4.18
C SER A 65 4.44 -13.70 3.87
N ILE A 66 4.14 -14.59 2.93
CA ILE A 66 4.96 -15.77 2.60
C ILE A 66 6.37 -15.40 2.12
N PRO A 67 6.57 -14.43 1.21
CA PRO A 67 7.92 -14.09 0.74
C PRO A 67 8.86 -13.75 1.89
N SER A 68 8.42 -12.93 2.83
CA SER A 68 9.23 -12.48 3.97
C SER A 68 9.53 -13.61 4.96
N ALA A 69 8.52 -14.42 5.27
CA ALA A 69 8.67 -15.54 6.20
C ALA A 69 9.61 -16.61 5.64
N ILE A 70 9.39 -17.03 4.38
CA ILE A 70 10.21 -18.04 3.71
C ILE A 70 11.62 -17.55 3.49
N SER A 71 11.80 -16.32 3.05
CA SER A 71 13.13 -15.71 2.91
C SER A 71 13.93 -15.77 4.22
N LYS A 72 13.30 -15.46 5.36
CA LYS A 72 13.95 -15.52 6.68
C LYS A 72 14.40 -16.95 7.03
N VAL A 73 13.50 -17.93 6.89
CA VAL A 73 13.79 -19.32 7.29
C VAL A 73 14.83 -19.96 6.37
N ILE A 74 14.75 -19.73 5.06
CA ILE A 74 15.75 -20.22 4.09
C ILE A 74 17.10 -19.54 4.31
N ALA A 75 17.13 -18.20 4.53
CA ALA A 75 18.38 -17.48 4.75
C ALA A 75 19.14 -17.96 5.98
N GLN A 76 18.43 -18.36 7.05
CA GLN A 76 19.05 -18.98 8.23
C GLN A 76 19.81 -20.27 7.88
N LYS A 77 19.24 -21.12 7.04
CA LYS A 77 19.88 -22.38 6.59
C LYS A 77 21.04 -22.12 5.63
N LEU A 78 20.88 -21.17 4.73
CA LEU A 78 21.96 -20.77 3.81
C LEU A 78 23.17 -20.17 4.55
N ALA A 79 22.96 -19.48 5.66
CA ALA A 79 24.04 -18.91 6.48
C ALA A 79 24.97 -19.99 7.04
N VAL A 80 24.43 -21.16 7.38
CA VAL A 80 25.19 -22.33 7.87
C VAL A 80 25.49 -23.34 6.77
N LYS A 81 25.28 -22.98 5.49
CA LYS A 81 25.53 -23.79 4.29
C LYS A 81 24.72 -25.09 4.19
N GLU A 82 23.61 -25.21 4.90
CA GLU A 82 22.66 -26.32 4.83
C GLU A 82 21.75 -26.19 3.59
N TYR A 83 22.29 -26.40 2.40
CA TYR A 83 21.56 -26.22 1.13
C TYR A 83 20.44 -27.23 0.94
N ARG A 84 20.59 -28.45 1.44
CA ARG A 84 19.56 -29.50 1.45
C ARG A 84 18.34 -29.06 2.25
N ASN A 85 18.55 -28.61 3.48
CA ASN A 85 17.47 -28.15 4.34
C ASN A 85 16.81 -26.87 3.79
N ALA A 86 17.59 -25.94 3.23
CA ALA A 86 17.08 -24.77 2.55
C ALA A 86 16.14 -25.12 1.38
N HIS A 87 16.52 -26.13 0.57
CA HIS A 87 15.67 -26.60 -0.54
C HIS A 87 14.43 -27.35 -0.04
N ARG A 88 14.54 -28.15 1.01
CA ARG A 88 13.37 -28.80 1.64
C ARG A 88 12.37 -27.79 2.17
N ILE A 89 12.83 -26.69 2.77
CA ILE A 89 11.97 -25.58 3.21
C ILE A 89 11.23 -24.98 2.01
N PHE A 90 11.92 -24.77 0.88
CA PHE A 90 11.31 -24.29 -0.35
C PHE A 90 10.19 -25.21 -0.86
N ILE A 91 10.43 -26.52 -0.91
CA ILE A 91 9.42 -27.51 -1.32
C ILE A 91 8.25 -27.56 -0.33
N CYS A 92 8.52 -27.56 0.98
CA CYS A 92 7.47 -27.48 2.01
C CYS A 92 6.63 -26.21 1.87
N ALA A 93 7.26 -25.07 1.57
CA ALA A 93 6.56 -23.81 1.37
C ALA A 93 5.66 -23.85 0.13
N LEU A 94 6.11 -24.47 -0.96
CA LEU A 94 5.25 -24.72 -2.13
C LEU A 94 4.06 -25.60 -1.76
N GLY A 95 4.28 -26.72 -1.05
CA GLY A 95 3.19 -27.58 -0.57
C GLY A 95 2.19 -26.83 0.34
N TYR A 96 2.69 -26.02 1.27
CA TYR A 96 1.86 -25.20 2.15
C TYR A 96 0.98 -24.25 1.34
N VAL A 97 1.55 -23.56 0.36
CA VAL A 97 0.81 -22.59 -0.47
C VAL A 97 -0.18 -23.28 -1.41
N LEU A 98 0.16 -24.43 -1.96
CA LEU A 98 -0.77 -25.23 -2.78
C LEU A 98 -2.02 -25.59 -1.98
N VAL A 99 -1.88 -25.93 -0.70
CA VAL A 99 -3.02 -26.26 0.17
C VAL A 99 -3.73 -24.98 0.63
N VAL A 100 -3.03 -24.08 1.31
CA VAL A 100 -3.66 -22.88 1.93
C VAL A 100 -4.16 -21.90 0.87
N GLY A 101 -3.35 -21.62 -0.16
CA GLY A 101 -3.75 -20.76 -1.27
C GLY A 101 -4.84 -21.37 -2.13
N GLY A 102 -4.81 -22.72 -2.33
CA GLY A 102 -5.87 -23.46 -3.02
C GLY A 102 -7.20 -23.40 -2.27
N VAL A 103 -7.19 -23.69 -0.96
CA VAL A 103 -8.38 -23.59 -0.11
C VAL A 103 -8.92 -22.15 -0.12
N ALA A 104 -8.04 -21.14 0.03
CA ALA A 104 -8.45 -19.74 0.00
C ALA A 104 -9.05 -19.32 -1.35
N SER A 105 -8.47 -19.79 -2.47
CA SER A 105 -8.99 -19.56 -3.82
C SER A 105 -10.37 -20.19 -4.02
N ILE A 106 -10.54 -21.46 -3.62
CA ILE A 106 -11.81 -22.19 -3.68
C ILE A 106 -12.86 -21.48 -2.81
N PHE A 107 -12.50 -21.13 -1.58
CA PHE A 107 -13.38 -20.41 -0.67
C PHE A 107 -13.84 -19.07 -1.26
N LEU A 108 -12.92 -18.30 -1.85
CA LEU A 108 -13.25 -17.02 -2.48
C LEU A 108 -14.16 -17.21 -3.70
N PHE A 109 -13.93 -18.25 -4.50
CA PHE A 109 -14.70 -18.52 -5.71
C PHE A 109 -16.15 -18.91 -5.40
N PHE A 110 -16.36 -19.89 -4.52
CA PHE A 110 -17.68 -20.37 -4.17
C PHE A 110 -18.38 -19.46 -3.14
N GLY A 111 -17.63 -18.86 -2.23
CA GLY A 111 -18.13 -17.95 -1.21
C GLY A 111 -18.32 -16.50 -1.67
N ALA A 112 -18.07 -16.16 -2.94
CA ALA A 112 -18.12 -14.78 -3.43
C ALA A 112 -19.44 -14.06 -3.12
N GLY A 113 -20.58 -14.74 -3.22
CA GLY A 113 -21.89 -14.17 -2.91
C GLY A 113 -22.11 -13.82 -1.42
N LEU A 114 -21.25 -14.32 -0.52
CA LEU A 114 -21.29 -13.92 0.90
C LEU A 114 -20.70 -12.51 1.11
N PHE A 115 -19.82 -12.07 0.19
CA PHE A 115 -18.99 -10.87 0.37
C PHE A 115 -19.49 -9.66 -0.43
N VAL A 116 -19.97 -9.87 -1.65
CA VAL A 116 -20.40 -8.78 -2.56
C VAL A 116 -21.84 -8.99 -3.04
N SER A 117 -22.44 -7.97 -3.69
CA SER A 117 -23.74 -8.10 -4.35
C SER A 117 -23.68 -9.06 -5.54
N GLU A 118 -24.83 -9.54 -5.98
CA GLU A 118 -24.97 -10.50 -7.10
C GLU A 118 -24.24 -10.04 -8.35
N ASP A 119 -24.33 -8.76 -8.71
CA ASP A 119 -23.70 -8.17 -9.89
C ASP A 119 -22.16 -8.12 -9.80
N ALA A 120 -21.60 -8.04 -8.58
CA ALA A 120 -20.17 -8.03 -8.33
C ALA A 120 -19.58 -9.44 -8.09
N VAL A 121 -20.42 -10.48 -7.92
CA VAL A 121 -19.95 -11.86 -7.70
C VAL A 121 -19.04 -12.35 -8.85
N PRO A 122 -19.36 -12.16 -10.13
CA PRO A 122 -18.49 -12.60 -11.22
C PRO A 122 -17.10 -11.92 -11.17
N VAL A 123 -17.06 -10.65 -10.74
CA VAL A 123 -15.81 -9.90 -10.58
C VAL A 123 -14.93 -10.51 -9.48
N LEU A 124 -15.51 -10.83 -8.31
CA LEU A 124 -14.78 -11.44 -7.21
C LEU A 124 -14.33 -12.87 -7.54
N ARG A 125 -15.13 -13.64 -8.26
CA ARG A 125 -14.76 -14.98 -8.78
C ARG A 125 -13.57 -14.91 -9.73
N THR A 126 -13.46 -13.86 -10.53
CA THR A 126 -12.32 -13.64 -11.43
C THR A 126 -11.02 -13.42 -10.67
N PHE A 127 -11.04 -12.82 -9.48
CA PHE A 127 -9.87 -12.68 -8.62
C PHE A 127 -9.45 -13.99 -7.93
N ALA A 128 -10.34 -14.94 -7.73
CA ALA A 128 -10.08 -16.12 -6.91
C ALA A 128 -8.86 -16.96 -7.36
N PRO A 129 -8.67 -17.30 -8.66
CA PRO A 129 -7.49 -18.03 -9.10
C PRO A 129 -6.17 -17.28 -8.87
N THR A 130 -6.24 -15.95 -8.84
CA THR A 130 -5.06 -15.10 -8.63
C THR A 130 -4.47 -15.28 -7.23
N VAL A 131 -5.30 -15.57 -6.21
CA VAL A 131 -4.83 -15.86 -4.83
C VAL A 131 -3.88 -17.06 -4.84
N PHE A 132 -4.25 -18.12 -5.54
CA PHE A 132 -3.43 -19.33 -5.67
C PHE A 132 -2.11 -19.06 -6.40
N ALA A 133 -2.18 -18.41 -7.57
CA ALA A 133 -0.99 -18.09 -8.36
C ALA A 133 -0.03 -17.15 -7.60
N TYR A 134 -0.57 -16.16 -6.88
CA TYR A 134 0.22 -15.22 -6.07
C TYR A 134 0.98 -15.92 -4.93
N GLY A 135 0.39 -16.93 -4.33
CA GLY A 135 1.04 -17.71 -3.30
C GLY A 135 2.31 -18.42 -3.82
N ILE A 136 2.23 -19.06 -4.99
CA ILE A 136 3.38 -19.70 -5.63
C ILE A 136 4.45 -18.66 -5.99
N LEU A 137 4.04 -17.54 -6.57
CA LEU A 137 4.91 -16.40 -6.86
C LEU A 137 5.62 -15.91 -5.59
N GLY A 138 4.89 -15.83 -4.47
CA GLY A 138 5.41 -15.42 -3.17
C GLY A 138 6.55 -16.33 -2.67
N VAL A 139 6.39 -17.65 -2.79
CA VAL A 139 7.42 -18.61 -2.40
C VAL A 139 8.68 -18.47 -3.27
N LEU A 140 8.53 -18.30 -4.59
CA LEU A 140 9.65 -18.07 -5.50
C LEU A 140 10.39 -16.77 -5.18
N ARG A 141 9.65 -15.67 -4.96
CA ARG A 141 10.23 -14.39 -4.53
C ARG A 141 11.01 -14.54 -3.22
N GLY A 142 10.42 -15.20 -2.22
CA GLY A 142 11.05 -15.47 -0.93
C GLY A 142 12.34 -16.31 -1.07
N TYR A 143 12.33 -17.29 -1.96
CA TYR A 143 13.49 -18.11 -2.26
C TYR A 143 14.67 -17.28 -2.80
N PHE A 144 14.45 -16.44 -3.81
CA PHE A 144 15.50 -15.60 -4.38
C PHE A 144 15.96 -14.51 -3.42
N GLN A 145 15.05 -13.92 -2.64
CA GLN A 145 15.40 -12.95 -1.58
C GLN A 145 16.31 -13.59 -0.52
N ALA A 146 16.06 -14.84 -0.13
CA ALA A 146 16.91 -15.59 0.80
C ALA A 146 18.33 -15.77 0.27
N HIS A 147 18.50 -15.92 -1.05
CA HIS A 147 19.79 -15.98 -1.72
C HIS A 147 20.43 -14.60 -1.94
N LYS A 148 19.92 -13.55 -1.30
CA LYS A 148 20.37 -12.16 -1.45
C LYS A 148 20.26 -11.64 -2.89
N SER A 149 19.36 -12.18 -3.70
CA SER A 149 19.12 -11.77 -5.08
C SER A 149 17.78 -11.02 -5.17
N MET A 150 17.84 -9.70 -4.89
CA MET A 150 16.64 -8.85 -4.85
C MET A 150 16.20 -8.39 -6.26
N ALA A 151 17.12 -8.38 -7.22
CA ALA A 151 16.86 -7.88 -8.57
C ALA A 151 15.75 -8.66 -9.28
N GLN A 152 15.72 -10.00 -9.16
CA GLN A 152 14.68 -10.83 -9.79
C GLN A 152 13.30 -10.51 -9.23
N THR A 153 13.20 -10.36 -7.90
CA THR A 153 11.96 -9.95 -7.24
C THR A 153 11.51 -8.58 -7.72
N SER A 154 12.45 -7.62 -7.81
CA SER A 154 12.18 -6.26 -8.27
C SER A 154 11.66 -6.24 -9.71
N VAL A 155 12.32 -6.94 -10.63
CA VAL A 155 11.88 -7.05 -12.02
C VAL A 155 10.51 -7.71 -12.10
N SER A 156 10.28 -8.80 -11.35
CA SER A 156 8.98 -9.48 -11.33
C SER A 156 7.84 -8.57 -10.86
N GLN A 157 8.07 -7.68 -9.88
CA GLN A 157 7.08 -6.71 -9.42
C GLN A 157 6.75 -5.66 -10.48
N ILE A 158 7.74 -5.17 -11.21
CA ILE A 158 7.53 -4.20 -12.28
C ILE A 158 6.77 -4.85 -13.44
N LEU A 159 7.16 -6.06 -13.86
CA LEU A 159 6.47 -6.82 -14.90
C LEU A 159 5.01 -7.11 -14.53
N GLU A 160 4.77 -7.49 -13.26
CA GLU A 160 3.42 -7.68 -12.72
C GLU A 160 2.56 -6.43 -12.92
N GLN A 161 3.07 -5.26 -12.55
CA GLN A 161 2.31 -4.02 -12.64
C GLN A 161 2.11 -3.53 -14.08
N ILE A 162 3.10 -3.71 -14.96
CA ILE A 162 2.96 -3.38 -16.38
C ILE A 162 1.92 -4.27 -17.03
N ALA A 163 2.00 -5.59 -16.83
CA ALA A 163 1.05 -6.53 -17.39
C ALA A 163 -0.37 -6.30 -16.82
N ASN A 164 -0.48 -6.05 -15.51
CA ASN A 164 -1.74 -5.66 -14.88
C ASN A 164 -2.33 -4.39 -15.55
N ALA A 165 -1.54 -3.33 -15.70
CA ALA A 165 -1.99 -2.07 -16.29
C ALA A 165 -2.52 -2.26 -17.72
N VAL A 166 -1.76 -2.95 -18.57
CA VAL A 166 -2.11 -3.17 -19.99
C VAL A 166 -3.34 -4.06 -20.10
N VAL A 167 -3.35 -5.18 -19.38
CA VAL A 167 -4.45 -6.17 -19.49
C VAL A 167 -5.72 -5.67 -18.81
N SER A 168 -5.65 -4.97 -17.67
CA SER A 168 -6.83 -4.41 -17.01
C SER A 168 -7.62 -3.48 -17.91
N VAL A 169 -6.93 -2.56 -18.59
CA VAL A 169 -7.59 -1.60 -19.50
C VAL A 169 -8.01 -2.30 -20.79
N GLY A 170 -7.13 -3.11 -21.38
CA GLY A 170 -7.40 -3.80 -22.66
C GLY A 170 -8.52 -4.84 -22.55
N ALA A 171 -8.50 -5.69 -21.54
CA ALA A 171 -9.54 -6.71 -21.36
C ALA A 171 -10.88 -6.07 -20.99
N ALA A 172 -10.90 -5.01 -20.16
CA ALA A 172 -12.12 -4.28 -19.88
C ALA A 172 -12.75 -3.70 -21.15
N TYR A 173 -11.94 -3.04 -21.99
CA TYR A 173 -12.39 -2.51 -23.27
C TYR A 173 -12.94 -3.59 -24.19
N LEU A 174 -12.21 -4.70 -24.35
CA LEU A 174 -12.61 -5.81 -25.24
C LEU A 174 -13.89 -6.51 -24.76
N LEU A 175 -14.03 -6.75 -23.46
CA LEU A 175 -15.23 -7.40 -22.92
C LEU A 175 -16.45 -6.50 -23.02
N ILE A 176 -16.35 -5.21 -22.71
CA ILE A 176 -17.45 -4.26 -22.89
C ILE A 176 -17.86 -4.23 -24.36
N LYS A 177 -16.92 -4.03 -25.28
CA LYS A 177 -17.20 -3.97 -26.71
C LYS A 177 -17.81 -5.26 -27.24
N GLY A 178 -17.33 -6.43 -26.77
CA GLY A 178 -17.85 -7.73 -27.21
C GLY A 178 -19.27 -8.02 -26.77
N VAL A 179 -19.66 -7.59 -25.56
CA VAL A 179 -20.99 -7.84 -25.00
C VAL A 179 -21.99 -6.77 -25.41
N MET A 180 -21.58 -5.51 -25.44
CA MET A 180 -22.45 -4.36 -25.73
C MET A 180 -22.49 -3.98 -27.22
N GLY A 181 -21.60 -4.54 -28.03
CA GLY A 181 -21.45 -4.13 -29.45
C GLY A 181 -20.78 -2.78 -29.64
N GLY A 182 -20.53 -2.03 -28.58
CA GLY A 182 -19.91 -0.70 -28.57
C GLY A 182 -19.42 -0.25 -27.20
N MET A 183 -19.00 1.00 -27.11
CA MET A 183 -18.53 1.60 -25.85
C MET A 183 -19.53 2.59 -25.24
N GLU A 184 -20.69 2.77 -25.88
CA GLU A 184 -21.72 3.69 -25.40
C GLU A 184 -22.29 3.24 -24.06
N VAL A 185 -22.68 4.21 -23.23
CA VAL A 185 -23.29 3.94 -21.93
C VAL A 185 -24.77 3.71 -22.14
N PRO A 186 -25.32 2.53 -21.80
CA PRO A 186 -26.73 2.25 -21.93
C PRO A 186 -27.58 3.19 -21.08
N VAL A 187 -28.81 3.48 -21.57
CA VAL A 187 -29.75 4.32 -20.82
C VAL A 187 -30.49 3.49 -19.77
N ASP A 188 -30.72 2.22 -20.02
CA ASP A 188 -31.38 1.29 -19.11
C ASP A 188 -30.45 0.77 -18.03
N GLU A 189 -30.96 0.60 -16.82
CA GLU A 189 -30.18 0.14 -15.64
C GLU A 189 -29.57 -1.24 -15.88
N ALA A 190 -30.27 -2.17 -16.48
CA ALA A 190 -29.77 -3.52 -16.75
C ALA A 190 -28.56 -3.51 -17.70
N GLY A 191 -28.58 -2.66 -18.71
CA GLY A 191 -27.44 -2.45 -19.61
C GLY A 191 -26.26 -1.81 -18.92
N GLN A 192 -26.50 -0.82 -18.03
CA GLN A 192 -25.44 -0.19 -17.23
C GLN A 192 -24.76 -1.22 -16.31
N VAL A 193 -25.53 -2.06 -15.62
CA VAL A 193 -25.01 -3.15 -14.77
C VAL A 193 -24.21 -4.14 -15.61
N THR A 194 -24.73 -4.56 -16.75
CA THR A 194 -24.04 -5.50 -17.66
C THR A 194 -22.71 -4.94 -18.12
N ARG A 195 -22.69 -3.69 -18.57
CA ARG A 195 -21.46 -2.99 -18.98
C ARG A 195 -20.44 -2.87 -17.83
N ALA A 196 -20.92 -2.47 -16.66
CA ALA A 196 -20.09 -2.29 -15.46
C ALA A 196 -19.47 -3.62 -15.00
N THR A 197 -20.26 -4.69 -14.94
CA THR A 197 -19.81 -6.02 -14.54
C THR A 197 -18.74 -6.56 -15.49
N HIS A 198 -18.96 -6.50 -16.81
CA HIS A 198 -17.98 -6.97 -17.80
C HIS A 198 -16.71 -6.12 -17.81
N GLY A 199 -16.83 -4.80 -17.64
CA GLY A 199 -15.69 -3.91 -17.45
C GLY A 199 -14.87 -4.25 -16.21
N ALA A 200 -15.53 -4.48 -15.09
CA ALA A 200 -14.89 -4.87 -13.84
C ALA A 200 -14.24 -6.27 -13.91
N ILE A 201 -14.87 -7.24 -14.59
CA ILE A 201 -14.26 -8.56 -14.86
C ILE A 201 -12.98 -8.40 -15.67
N GLY A 202 -13.01 -7.62 -16.76
CA GLY A 202 -11.82 -7.35 -17.57
C GLY A 202 -10.69 -6.73 -16.77
N SER A 203 -11.01 -5.79 -15.89
CA SER A 203 -10.05 -5.17 -14.98
C SER A 203 -9.48 -6.17 -13.95
N ALA A 204 -10.30 -7.08 -13.44
CA ALA A 204 -9.86 -8.14 -12.52
C ALA A 204 -8.94 -9.16 -13.22
N LEU A 205 -9.22 -9.50 -14.49
CA LEU A 205 -8.35 -10.34 -15.32
C LEU A 205 -6.95 -9.75 -15.45
N GLY A 206 -6.82 -8.41 -15.50
CA GLY A 206 -5.53 -7.75 -15.53
C GLY A 206 -4.67 -8.04 -14.32
N THR A 207 -5.28 -8.05 -13.13
CA THR A 207 -4.56 -8.42 -11.90
C THR A 207 -4.06 -9.87 -11.96
N GLY A 208 -4.90 -10.80 -12.44
CA GLY A 208 -4.50 -12.20 -12.65
C GLY A 208 -3.39 -12.35 -13.69
N ALA A 209 -3.50 -11.67 -14.81
CA ALA A 209 -2.49 -11.68 -15.88
C ALA A 209 -1.15 -11.12 -15.38
N GLY A 210 -1.17 -10.04 -14.60
CA GLY A 210 0.04 -9.49 -13.98
C GLY A 210 0.76 -10.51 -13.11
N VAL A 211 0.02 -11.18 -12.23
CA VAL A 211 0.57 -12.23 -11.36
C VAL A 211 1.10 -13.41 -12.17
N LEU A 212 0.38 -13.84 -13.24
CA LEU A 212 0.82 -14.93 -14.11
C LEU A 212 2.10 -14.59 -14.86
N VAL A 213 2.23 -13.38 -15.42
CA VAL A 213 3.46 -12.92 -16.10
C VAL A 213 4.64 -12.92 -15.12
N ALA A 214 4.45 -12.38 -13.92
CA ALA A 214 5.47 -12.40 -12.88
C ALA A 214 5.85 -13.83 -12.44
N LEU A 215 4.88 -14.73 -12.34
CA LEU A 215 5.08 -16.12 -11.99
C LEU A 215 5.88 -16.86 -13.08
N LEU A 216 5.51 -16.70 -14.34
CA LEU A 216 6.23 -17.28 -15.48
C LEU A 216 7.67 -16.77 -15.55
N PHE A 217 7.88 -15.46 -15.33
CA PHE A 217 9.22 -14.89 -15.24
C PHE A 217 10.05 -15.54 -14.13
N MET A 218 9.49 -15.67 -12.91
CA MET A 218 10.19 -16.25 -11.76
C MET A 218 10.45 -17.74 -11.93
N LEU A 219 9.53 -18.49 -12.54
CA LEU A 219 9.72 -19.89 -12.91
C LEU A 219 10.83 -20.06 -13.96
N GLY A 220 10.86 -19.18 -14.97
CA GLY A 220 11.94 -19.14 -15.96
C GLY A 220 13.31 -18.92 -15.32
N ILE A 221 13.42 -17.93 -14.42
CA ILE A 221 14.66 -17.65 -13.68
C ILE A 221 15.05 -18.86 -12.79
N TYR A 222 14.07 -19.50 -12.14
CA TYR A 222 14.34 -20.72 -11.36
C TYR A 222 14.86 -21.86 -12.25
N GLY A 223 14.24 -22.06 -13.40
CA GLY A 223 14.66 -23.05 -14.40
C GLY A 223 16.10 -22.84 -14.89
N LEU A 224 16.47 -21.59 -15.24
CA LEU A 224 17.82 -21.22 -15.67
C LEU A 224 18.88 -21.46 -14.58
N ASN A 225 18.51 -21.33 -13.30
CA ASN A 225 19.42 -21.53 -12.17
C ASN A 225 19.37 -22.95 -11.60
N LYS A 226 18.57 -23.86 -12.15
CA LYS A 226 18.34 -25.22 -11.63
C LYS A 226 19.65 -26.00 -11.45
N ASN A 227 20.55 -25.94 -12.40
CA ASN A 227 21.83 -26.66 -12.35
C ASN A 227 22.74 -26.16 -11.21
N ILE A 228 22.78 -24.85 -10.98
CA ILE A 228 23.55 -24.25 -9.89
C ILE A 228 22.95 -24.65 -8.54
N ILE A 229 21.63 -24.61 -8.42
CA ILE A 229 20.89 -25.01 -7.21
C ILE A 229 21.16 -26.47 -6.89
N HIS A 230 20.96 -27.38 -7.85
CA HIS A 230 21.21 -28.81 -7.66
C HIS A 230 22.68 -29.12 -7.38
N GLY A 231 23.63 -28.41 -8.00
CA GLY A 231 25.05 -28.54 -7.71
C GLY A 231 25.40 -28.19 -6.27
N ARG A 232 24.79 -27.16 -5.69
CA ARG A 232 24.96 -26.78 -4.28
C ARG A 232 24.36 -27.83 -3.34
N ILE A 233 23.16 -28.35 -3.65
CA ILE A 233 22.48 -29.38 -2.87
C ILE A 233 23.30 -30.68 -2.84
N ARG A 234 23.89 -31.10 -3.97
CA ARG A 234 24.72 -32.28 -4.06
C ARG A 234 26.04 -32.19 -3.27
N ARG A 235 26.58 -30.97 -3.14
CA ARG A 235 27.81 -30.69 -2.38
C ARG A 235 27.57 -30.54 -0.88
N ASP A 236 26.32 -30.49 -0.44
CA ASP A 236 25.96 -30.42 0.97
C ASP A 236 26.23 -31.76 1.66
N ARG A 237 27.15 -31.75 2.63
CA ARG A 237 27.56 -32.91 3.40
C ARG A 237 26.97 -32.98 4.80
N HIS A 238 26.04 -32.05 5.15
CA HIS A 238 25.41 -32.06 6.46
C HIS A 238 24.56 -33.32 6.63
N ALA A 239 24.79 -34.06 7.73
CA ALA A 239 24.12 -35.33 8.00
C ALA A 239 22.67 -35.12 8.46
N ASP A 240 22.39 -34.04 9.18
CA ASP A 240 21.09 -33.76 9.76
C ASP A 240 20.12 -33.14 8.73
N VAL A 241 19.24 -33.99 8.22
CA VAL A 241 18.19 -33.60 7.30
C VAL A 241 16.89 -33.45 8.09
N GLU A 242 16.38 -32.22 8.18
CA GLU A 242 15.14 -31.92 8.91
C GLU A 242 13.93 -32.65 8.29
N SER A 243 13.04 -33.16 9.15
CA SER A 243 11.80 -33.79 8.69
C SER A 243 10.83 -32.74 8.11
N TYR A 244 10.04 -33.14 7.11
CA TYR A 244 9.04 -32.25 6.49
C TYR A 244 8.02 -31.72 7.50
N GLY A 245 7.62 -32.52 8.49
CA GLY A 245 6.70 -32.11 9.55
C GLY A 245 7.26 -31.01 10.45
N SER A 246 8.56 -31.10 10.83
CA SER A 246 9.19 -30.04 11.63
C SER A 246 9.37 -28.73 10.85
N ILE A 247 9.68 -28.83 9.55
CA ILE A 247 9.77 -27.70 8.65
C ILE A 247 8.40 -27.02 8.51
N LEU A 248 7.34 -27.80 8.25
CA LEU A 248 5.98 -27.26 8.11
C LEU A 248 5.52 -26.56 9.40
N LYS A 249 5.75 -27.19 10.57
CA LYS A 249 5.47 -26.58 11.87
C LYS A 249 6.20 -25.23 12.04
N ARG A 250 7.48 -25.17 11.66
CA ARG A 250 8.28 -23.94 11.72
C ARG A 250 7.74 -22.86 10.77
N ILE A 251 7.41 -23.21 9.52
CA ILE A 251 6.81 -22.29 8.55
C ILE A 251 5.52 -21.73 9.13
N THR A 252 4.61 -22.57 9.60
CA THR A 252 3.32 -22.14 10.17
C THR A 252 3.53 -21.22 11.37
N MET A 253 4.43 -21.54 12.30
CA MET A 253 4.73 -20.70 13.46
C MET A 253 5.29 -19.31 13.07
N VAL A 254 6.06 -19.23 11.99
CA VAL A 254 6.63 -17.95 11.53
C VAL A 254 5.61 -17.16 10.72
N VAL A 255 4.82 -17.82 9.87
CA VAL A 255 3.86 -17.18 8.95
C VAL A 255 2.63 -16.66 9.70
N THR A 256 2.08 -17.45 10.65
CA THR A 256 0.81 -17.12 11.34
C THR A 256 0.80 -15.75 12.04
N PRO A 257 1.81 -15.35 12.84
CA PRO A 257 1.82 -14.03 13.46
C PRO A 257 1.88 -12.89 12.45
N PHE A 258 2.62 -13.07 11.34
CA PHE A 258 2.68 -12.07 10.26
C PHE A 258 1.32 -11.92 9.56
N ILE A 259 0.66 -13.03 9.24
CA ILE A 259 -0.67 -13.05 8.65
C ILE A 259 -1.65 -12.30 9.55
N LEU A 260 -1.72 -12.68 10.83
CA LEU A 260 -2.68 -12.11 11.79
C LEU A 260 -2.48 -10.60 11.94
N SER A 261 -1.21 -10.17 12.08
CA SER A 261 -0.88 -8.75 12.17
C SER A 261 -1.34 -7.96 10.93
N THR A 262 -1.03 -8.48 9.75
CA THR A 262 -1.34 -7.81 8.48
C THR A 262 -2.84 -7.82 8.21
N ALA A 263 -3.53 -8.92 8.52
CA ALA A 263 -4.98 -9.04 8.35
C ALA A 263 -5.73 -8.03 9.21
N VAL A 264 -5.47 -7.98 10.51
CA VAL A 264 -6.15 -7.05 11.43
C VAL A 264 -5.92 -5.59 11.03
N TYR A 265 -4.69 -5.26 10.60
CA TYR A 265 -4.36 -3.90 10.17
C TYR A 265 -5.13 -3.46 8.92
N ASN A 266 -5.40 -4.38 7.98
CA ASN A 266 -6.09 -4.09 6.72
C ASN A 266 -7.61 -4.35 6.78
N LEU A 267 -8.13 -4.91 7.86
CA LEU A 267 -9.54 -5.26 7.99
C LEU A 267 -10.46 -4.03 7.99
N SER A 268 -9.95 -2.86 8.38
CA SER A 268 -10.68 -1.58 8.40
C SER A 268 -11.37 -1.26 7.06
N SER A 269 -10.64 -1.37 5.95
CA SER A 269 -11.19 -1.10 4.61
C SER A 269 -12.29 -2.08 4.23
N THR A 270 -12.11 -3.37 4.57
CA THR A 270 -13.09 -4.43 4.28
C THR A 270 -14.36 -4.25 5.10
N VAL A 271 -14.23 -3.90 6.38
CA VAL A 271 -15.38 -3.62 7.26
C VAL A 271 -16.16 -2.40 6.76
N ASN A 272 -15.47 -1.32 6.38
CA ASN A 272 -16.12 -0.15 5.79
C ASN A 272 -16.87 -0.49 4.50
N ASN A 273 -16.27 -1.31 3.64
CA ASN A 273 -16.89 -1.78 2.42
C ASN A 273 -18.16 -2.61 2.72
N ASP A 274 -18.10 -3.59 3.63
CA ASP A 274 -19.25 -4.42 3.99
C ASP A 274 -20.40 -3.58 4.59
N ILE A 275 -20.08 -2.69 5.52
CA ILE A 275 -21.09 -1.81 6.15
C ILE A 275 -21.79 -0.96 5.08
N PHE A 276 -21.05 -0.30 4.20
CA PHE A 276 -21.60 0.67 3.26
C PHE A 276 -22.25 0.00 2.04
N THR A 277 -21.60 -0.99 1.42
CA THR A 277 -22.09 -1.55 0.15
C THR A 277 -23.11 -2.67 0.32
N LYS A 278 -23.19 -3.29 1.51
CA LYS A 278 -24.04 -4.45 1.74
C LYS A 278 -25.05 -4.24 2.86
N ARG A 279 -24.59 -3.85 4.06
CA ARG A 279 -25.46 -3.76 5.26
C ARG A 279 -26.36 -2.54 5.22
N PHE A 280 -25.80 -1.38 4.92
CA PHE A 280 -26.55 -0.13 4.88
C PHE A 280 -27.65 -0.12 3.82
N PRO A 281 -27.40 -0.52 2.55
CA PRO A 281 -28.45 -0.59 1.54
C PRO A 281 -29.53 -1.60 1.88
N ALA A 282 -29.17 -2.78 2.40
CA ALA A 282 -30.13 -3.82 2.78
C ALA A 282 -31.10 -3.35 3.88
N ILE A 283 -30.65 -2.49 4.82
CA ILE A 283 -31.50 -1.97 5.90
C ILE A 283 -32.34 -0.78 5.43
N ARG A 284 -31.79 0.08 4.55
CA ARG A 284 -32.47 1.30 4.08
C ARG A 284 -33.27 1.09 2.79
N GLY A 285 -33.20 -0.11 2.18
CA GLY A 285 -33.88 -0.39 0.90
C GLY A 285 -33.33 0.43 -0.27
N LEU A 286 -32.00 0.73 -0.27
CA LEU A 286 -31.38 1.55 -1.29
C LEU A 286 -30.98 0.72 -2.51
N ASN A 287 -30.97 1.36 -3.69
CA ASN A 287 -30.54 0.72 -4.93
C ASN A 287 -29.04 0.39 -4.90
N SER A 288 -28.67 -0.84 -5.25
CA SER A 288 -27.28 -1.30 -5.27
C SER A 288 -26.44 -0.53 -6.30
N VAL A 289 -27.01 -0.13 -7.44
CA VAL A 289 -26.30 0.62 -8.50
C VAL A 289 -25.80 1.96 -7.97
N ASP A 290 -26.66 2.73 -7.29
CA ASP A 290 -26.29 4.02 -6.71
C ASP A 290 -25.22 3.88 -5.64
N ILE A 291 -25.34 2.86 -4.79
CA ILE A 291 -24.40 2.61 -3.69
C ILE A 291 -23.00 2.26 -4.22
N TYR A 292 -22.90 1.40 -5.24
CA TYR A 292 -21.60 1.06 -5.82
C TYR A 292 -20.99 2.22 -6.61
N SER A 293 -21.79 3.03 -7.28
CA SER A 293 -21.34 4.26 -7.94
C SER A 293 -20.76 5.26 -6.92
N ARG A 294 -21.43 5.43 -5.77
CA ARG A 294 -20.92 6.27 -4.66
C ARG A 294 -19.66 5.66 -4.02
N TRP A 295 -19.62 4.33 -3.85
CA TRP A 295 -18.44 3.62 -3.35
C TRP A 295 -17.22 3.81 -4.26
N SER A 296 -17.44 3.95 -5.56
CA SER A 296 -16.39 4.34 -6.51
C SER A 296 -15.72 5.64 -6.11
N ALA A 297 -16.48 6.70 -5.81
CA ALA A 297 -15.93 7.99 -5.39
C ALA A 297 -15.08 7.89 -4.12
N PHE A 298 -15.52 7.12 -3.13
CA PHE A 298 -14.73 6.85 -1.92
C PHE A 298 -13.44 6.08 -2.22
N SER A 299 -13.51 5.07 -3.09
CA SER A 299 -12.35 4.27 -3.50
C SER A 299 -11.32 5.08 -4.28
N GLN A 300 -11.77 6.05 -5.08
CA GLN A 300 -10.91 7.03 -5.76
C GLN A 300 -10.17 7.92 -4.74
N ALA A 301 -10.91 8.51 -3.80
CA ALA A 301 -10.35 9.34 -2.74
C ALA A 301 -9.33 8.57 -1.88
N LEU A 302 -9.63 7.32 -1.50
CA LEU A 302 -8.69 6.44 -0.80
C LEU A 302 -7.44 6.14 -1.64
N THR A 303 -7.61 5.90 -2.94
CA THR A 303 -6.49 5.61 -3.84
C THR A 303 -5.49 6.77 -3.87
N ILE A 304 -6.00 8.00 -3.97
CA ILE A 304 -5.18 9.23 -3.94
C ILE A 304 -4.52 9.40 -2.56
N SER A 305 -5.28 9.25 -1.49
CA SER A 305 -4.79 9.40 -0.11
C SER A 305 -3.71 8.37 0.25
N ASN A 306 -3.71 7.21 -0.38
CA ASN A 306 -2.72 6.15 -0.14
C ASN A 306 -1.33 6.46 -0.72
N ILE A 307 -1.19 7.44 -1.61
CA ILE A 307 0.11 7.80 -2.20
C ILE A 307 1.10 8.29 -1.14
N PRO A 308 0.79 9.34 -0.35
CA PRO A 308 1.69 9.80 0.71
C PRO A 308 1.95 8.73 1.78
N ILE A 309 0.93 7.93 2.11
CA ILE A 309 1.03 6.84 3.09
C ILE A 309 2.04 5.78 2.60
N ALA A 310 2.10 5.53 1.30
CA ALA A 310 3.07 4.61 0.71
C ALA A 310 4.51 5.08 0.89
N PHE A 311 4.79 6.39 0.76
CA PHE A 311 6.11 6.95 1.07
C PHE A 311 6.46 6.82 2.55
N ALA A 312 5.51 7.13 3.44
CA ALA A 312 5.69 6.94 4.88
C ALA A 312 6.01 5.48 5.24
N SER A 313 5.33 4.53 4.59
CA SER A 313 5.56 3.08 4.77
C SER A 313 6.97 2.67 4.33
N ALA A 314 7.51 3.26 3.26
CA ALA A 314 8.87 2.99 2.81
C ALA A 314 9.92 3.47 3.81
N ILE A 315 9.75 4.68 4.37
CA ILE A 315 10.61 5.21 5.44
C ILE A 315 10.51 4.31 6.69
N ALA A 316 9.30 3.95 7.08
CA ALA A 316 9.05 3.09 8.22
C ALA A 316 9.73 1.71 8.10
N ALA A 317 9.66 1.09 6.93
CA ALA A 317 10.30 -0.21 6.67
C ALA A 317 11.83 -0.15 6.78
N ALA A 318 12.44 0.97 6.38
CA ALA A 318 13.89 1.15 6.47
C ALA A 318 14.40 1.29 7.91
N ILE A 319 13.53 1.71 8.83
CA ILE A 319 13.91 1.99 10.22
C ILE A 319 13.92 0.75 11.11
N ILE A 320 13.15 -0.29 10.79
CA ILE A 320 13.03 -1.51 11.60
C ILE A 320 14.40 -2.14 11.90
N PRO A 321 15.27 -2.40 10.89
CA PRO A 321 16.56 -3.01 11.14
C PRO A 321 17.48 -2.14 12.00
N SER A 322 17.42 -0.81 11.80
CA SER A 322 18.23 0.15 12.55
C SER A 322 17.86 0.16 14.02
N ILE A 323 16.56 0.25 14.33
CA ILE A 323 16.06 0.19 15.71
C ILE A 323 16.40 -1.16 16.35
N ALA A 324 16.18 -2.27 15.65
CA ALA A 324 16.47 -3.60 16.18
C ALA A 324 17.97 -3.79 16.50
N GLN A 325 18.87 -3.23 15.69
CA GLN A 325 20.31 -3.25 15.95
C GLN A 325 20.68 -2.43 17.19
N LEU A 326 20.13 -1.21 17.32
CA LEU A 326 20.40 -0.33 18.47
C LEU A 326 19.86 -0.94 19.77
N VAL A 327 18.67 -1.52 19.74
CA VAL A 327 18.10 -2.25 20.90
C VAL A 327 18.97 -3.46 21.28
N ALA A 328 19.45 -4.23 20.30
CA ALA A 328 20.35 -5.35 20.55
C ALA A 328 21.70 -4.90 21.14
N ALA A 329 22.18 -3.71 20.76
CA ALA A 329 23.38 -3.08 21.31
C ALA A 329 23.13 -2.40 22.67
N ARG A 330 21.91 -2.38 23.20
CA ARG A 330 21.47 -1.65 24.39
C ARG A 330 21.69 -0.13 24.30
N ASP A 331 21.70 0.40 23.09
CA ASP A 331 21.81 1.84 22.81
C ASP A 331 20.40 2.45 22.74
N GLU A 332 19.85 2.76 23.90
CA GLU A 332 18.52 3.35 24.01
C GLU A 332 18.46 4.78 23.47
N GLU A 333 19.55 5.54 23.62
CA GLU A 333 19.62 6.93 23.16
C GLU A 333 19.65 6.99 21.63
N GLY A 334 20.50 6.21 20.99
CA GLY A 334 20.54 6.08 19.54
C GLY A 334 19.21 5.59 18.97
N ALA A 335 18.50 4.68 19.67
CA ALA A 335 17.16 4.25 19.27
C ALA A 335 16.13 5.40 19.32
N ARG A 336 16.16 6.26 20.36
CA ARG A 336 15.29 7.44 20.48
C ARG A 336 15.59 8.49 19.42
N GLU A 337 16.86 8.77 19.16
CA GLU A 337 17.28 9.71 18.10
C GLU A 337 16.83 9.23 16.71
N THR A 338 17.05 7.94 16.43
CA THR A 338 16.63 7.31 15.17
C THR A 338 15.11 7.38 14.98
N LEU A 339 14.34 7.13 16.05
CA LEU A 339 12.88 7.29 16.06
C LEU A 339 12.49 8.75 15.80
N GLY A 340 13.12 9.70 16.48
CA GLY A 340 12.85 11.12 16.32
C GLY A 340 13.08 11.61 14.89
N LEU A 341 14.21 11.23 14.30
CA LEU A 341 14.54 11.56 12.92
C LEU A 341 13.52 10.98 11.94
N ALA A 342 13.07 9.75 12.15
CA ALA A 342 12.10 9.11 11.29
C ALA A 342 10.70 9.73 11.41
N VAL A 343 10.26 10.03 12.62
CA VAL A 343 8.99 10.73 12.83
C VAL A 343 9.03 12.09 12.12
N LYS A 344 10.10 12.84 12.32
CA LYS A 344 10.31 14.14 11.68
C LYS A 344 10.29 14.03 10.15
N THR A 345 11.08 13.11 9.59
CA THR A 345 11.14 12.91 8.13
C THR A 345 9.77 12.52 7.56
N THR A 346 9.04 11.65 8.25
CA THR A 346 7.70 11.23 7.84
C THR A 346 6.73 12.41 7.86
N MET A 347 6.75 13.24 8.91
CA MET A 347 5.86 14.40 9.03
C MET A 347 6.21 15.50 8.03
N LEU A 348 7.49 15.72 7.74
CA LEU A 348 7.94 16.66 6.71
C LEU A 348 7.38 16.34 5.31
N ILE A 349 7.01 15.09 5.05
CA ILE A 349 6.39 14.65 3.79
C ILE A 349 4.87 14.58 3.92
N SER A 350 4.35 13.98 4.99
CA SER A 350 2.92 13.68 5.11
C SER A 350 2.06 14.92 5.34
N ILE A 351 2.56 15.90 6.11
CA ILE A 351 1.81 17.14 6.39
C ILE A 351 1.59 17.97 5.12
N PRO A 352 2.62 18.31 4.31
CA PRO A 352 2.38 19.05 3.07
C PRO A 352 1.55 18.27 2.05
N CYS A 353 1.69 16.93 2.00
CA CYS A 353 0.83 16.11 1.15
C CYS A 353 -0.63 16.19 1.59
N ALA A 354 -0.93 16.14 2.89
CA ALA A 354 -2.28 16.25 3.41
C ALA A 354 -2.90 17.64 3.07
N VAL A 355 -2.15 18.72 3.29
CA VAL A 355 -2.61 20.07 2.94
C VAL A 355 -2.78 20.24 1.42
N GLY A 356 -1.84 19.71 0.63
CA GLY A 356 -1.93 19.72 -0.83
C GLY A 356 -3.16 18.97 -1.35
N LEU A 357 -3.44 17.78 -0.80
CA LEU A 357 -4.63 17.00 -1.14
C LEU A 357 -5.93 17.68 -0.70
N PHE A 358 -5.92 18.42 0.39
CA PHE A 358 -7.06 19.21 0.83
C PHE A 358 -7.34 20.38 -0.12
N VAL A 359 -6.30 21.18 -0.42
CA VAL A 359 -6.44 22.42 -1.20
C VAL A 359 -6.67 22.13 -2.69
N LEU A 360 -5.96 21.16 -3.23
CA LEU A 360 -6.05 20.77 -4.64
C LEU A 360 -6.91 19.51 -4.87
N ALA A 361 -7.87 19.22 -3.96
CA ALA A 361 -8.69 18.01 -4.03
C ALA A 361 -9.42 17.89 -5.38
N ARG A 362 -10.16 18.93 -5.78
CA ARG A 362 -10.93 18.94 -7.03
C ARG A 362 -10.04 18.75 -8.27
N PRO A 363 -9.01 19.57 -8.50
CA PRO A 363 -8.18 19.42 -9.69
C PRO A 363 -7.39 18.10 -9.71
N VAL A 364 -7.02 17.56 -8.57
CA VAL A 364 -6.33 16.25 -8.49
C VAL A 364 -7.29 15.11 -8.81
N THR A 365 -8.52 15.14 -8.32
CA THR A 365 -9.55 14.15 -8.64
C THR A 365 -9.88 14.19 -10.13
N ALA A 366 -10.13 15.38 -10.69
CA ALA A 366 -10.41 15.57 -12.11
C ALA A 366 -9.24 15.20 -13.04
N LEU A 367 -7.99 15.33 -12.56
CA LEU A 367 -6.80 14.93 -13.31
C LEU A 367 -6.71 13.40 -13.44
N LEU A 368 -7.01 12.69 -12.34
CA LEU A 368 -6.78 11.25 -12.24
C LEU A 368 -8.01 10.43 -12.64
N PHE A 369 -9.22 10.97 -12.52
CA PHE A 369 -10.46 10.23 -12.80
C PHE A 369 -11.40 11.04 -13.68
N SER A 370 -12.01 10.35 -14.66
CA SER A 370 -12.99 10.94 -15.57
C SER A 370 -14.39 10.66 -15.02
N ASN A 371 -14.84 11.52 -14.10
CA ASN A 371 -16.12 11.37 -13.41
C ASN A 371 -17.24 12.19 -14.07
N THR A 372 -18.50 11.84 -13.77
CA THR A 372 -19.63 12.77 -13.87
C THR A 372 -19.44 13.91 -12.86
N LYS A 373 -20.10 15.04 -13.05
CA LYS A 373 -19.98 16.18 -12.12
C LYS A 373 -20.32 15.79 -10.67
N GLU A 374 -21.39 15.03 -10.49
CA GLU A 374 -21.84 14.58 -9.16
C GLU A 374 -20.81 13.66 -8.49
N ALA A 375 -20.26 12.71 -9.23
CA ALA A 375 -19.21 11.81 -8.72
C ALA A 375 -17.90 12.56 -8.43
N GLU A 376 -17.56 13.58 -9.25
CA GLU A 376 -16.39 14.45 -9.02
C GLU A 376 -16.55 15.27 -7.74
N ASP A 377 -17.73 15.89 -7.54
CA ASP A 377 -18.01 16.69 -6.34
C ASP A 377 -17.94 15.81 -5.08
N LEU A 378 -18.53 14.62 -5.12
CA LEU A 378 -18.49 13.67 -4.02
C LEU A 378 -17.05 13.18 -3.75
N ALA A 379 -16.32 12.76 -4.77
CA ALA A 379 -14.93 12.29 -4.63
C ALA A 379 -14.01 13.40 -4.11
N THR A 380 -14.21 14.63 -4.56
CA THR A 380 -13.50 15.83 -4.07
C THR A 380 -13.73 16.04 -2.58
N ALA A 381 -14.99 16.08 -2.15
CA ALA A 381 -15.33 16.31 -0.75
C ALA A 381 -14.84 15.16 0.15
N LEU A 382 -14.92 13.91 -0.31
CA LEU A 382 -14.36 12.75 0.39
C LEU A 382 -12.83 12.80 0.49
N LEU A 383 -12.14 13.26 -0.56
CA LEU A 383 -10.69 13.44 -0.54
C LEU A 383 -10.28 14.53 0.47
N MET A 384 -11.02 15.64 0.52
CA MET A 384 -10.81 16.67 1.54
C MET A 384 -10.99 16.11 2.95
N ALA A 385 -12.05 15.32 3.20
CA ALA A 385 -12.31 14.70 4.49
C ALA A 385 -11.22 13.67 4.88
N LEU A 386 -10.70 12.92 3.92
CA LEU A 386 -9.65 11.93 4.14
C LEU A 386 -8.24 12.53 4.23
N SER A 387 -8.02 13.76 3.81
CA SER A 387 -6.69 14.39 3.77
C SER A 387 -6.01 14.40 5.15
N LEU A 388 -6.76 14.66 6.22
CA LEU A 388 -6.26 14.62 7.59
C LEU A 388 -5.83 13.20 8.00
N SER A 389 -6.53 12.17 7.53
CA SER A 389 -6.20 10.77 7.84
C SER A 389 -4.82 10.38 7.34
N VAL A 390 -4.31 11.03 6.29
CA VAL A 390 -2.96 10.79 5.73
C VAL A 390 -1.87 10.98 6.78
N VAL A 391 -1.95 12.06 7.56
CA VAL A 391 -0.97 12.34 8.63
C VAL A 391 -1.04 11.28 9.72
N PHE A 392 -2.25 10.92 10.15
CA PHE A 392 -2.44 9.90 11.18
C PHE A 392 -2.01 8.51 10.72
N TYR A 393 -2.35 8.10 9.49
CA TYR A 393 -1.91 6.82 8.93
C TYR A 393 -0.40 6.75 8.78
N ALA A 394 0.24 7.81 8.30
CA ALA A 394 1.68 7.87 8.14
C ALA A 394 2.40 7.68 9.48
N LEU A 395 1.97 8.42 10.52
CA LEU A 395 2.54 8.32 11.85
C LEU A 395 2.24 6.98 12.53
N SER A 396 1.00 6.48 12.38
CA SER A 396 0.61 5.17 12.91
C SER A 396 1.40 4.03 12.28
N THR A 397 1.61 4.07 10.96
CA THR A 397 2.42 3.08 10.24
C THR A 397 3.87 3.09 10.73
N LEU A 398 4.48 4.27 10.87
CA LEU A 398 5.82 4.40 11.40
C LEU A 398 5.93 3.83 12.82
N ASN A 399 5.01 4.23 13.70
CA ASN A 399 5.00 3.76 15.09
C ASN A 399 4.78 2.24 15.20
N SER A 400 3.94 1.66 14.32
CA SER A 400 3.76 0.20 14.24
C SER A 400 5.05 -0.52 13.85
N GLN A 401 5.77 -0.01 12.87
CA GLN A 401 7.05 -0.55 12.44
C GLN A 401 8.13 -0.38 13.53
N ALA A 402 8.14 0.77 14.21
CA ALA A 402 9.02 1.03 15.35
C ALA A 402 8.79 0.03 16.49
N LEU A 403 7.53 -0.25 16.85
CA LEU A 403 7.17 -1.27 17.85
C LEU A 403 7.67 -2.66 17.45
N GLN A 404 7.60 -3.01 16.17
CA GLN A 404 8.17 -4.26 15.66
C GLN A 404 9.69 -4.29 15.83
N GLY A 405 10.39 -3.20 15.53
CA GLY A 405 11.84 -3.06 15.76
C GLY A 405 12.21 -3.16 17.25
N LEU A 406 11.37 -2.65 18.14
CA LEU A 406 11.50 -2.74 19.61
C LEU A 406 11.10 -4.13 20.17
N GLY A 407 10.73 -5.10 19.31
CA GLY A 407 10.32 -6.45 19.72
C GLY A 407 8.91 -6.54 20.29
N LYS A 408 8.09 -5.49 20.19
CA LYS A 408 6.71 -5.43 20.72
C LYS A 408 5.68 -5.77 19.63
N LEU A 409 5.78 -6.95 19.01
CA LEU A 409 4.99 -7.37 17.84
C LEU A 409 3.48 -7.37 18.07
N ASN A 410 3.02 -7.70 19.27
CA ASN A 410 1.58 -7.84 19.57
C ASN A 410 0.88 -6.48 19.77
N MET A 411 1.60 -5.44 20.16
CA MET A 411 1.00 -4.13 20.46
C MET A 411 0.30 -3.49 19.26
N PRO A 412 0.89 -3.42 18.06
CA PRO A 412 0.19 -2.89 16.89
C PRO A 412 -1.08 -3.65 16.54
N ILE A 413 -1.11 -4.98 16.77
CA ILE A 413 -2.27 -5.84 16.49
C ILE A 413 -3.43 -5.49 17.42
N ILE A 414 -3.14 -5.41 18.72
CA ILE A 414 -4.15 -5.06 19.75
C ILE A 414 -4.69 -3.66 19.49
N ASN A 415 -3.81 -2.70 19.22
CA ASN A 415 -4.18 -1.32 18.93
C ASN A 415 -5.03 -1.20 17.67
N ALA A 416 -4.73 -1.99 16.62
CA ALA A 416 -5.53 -2.07 15.40
C ALA A 416 -6.92 -2.64 15.68
N GLY A 417 -7.02 -3.68 16.51
CA GLY A 417 -8.30 -4.26 16.92
C GLY A 417 -9.18 -3.26 17.68
N ILE A 418 -8.62 -2.51 18.63
CA ILE A 418 -9.33 -1.46 19.36
C ILE A 418 -9.78 -0.35 18.40
N ALA A 419 -8.89 0.12 17.52
CA ALA A 419 -9.21 1.15 16.55
C ALA A 419 -10.31 0.72 15.59
N LEU A 420 -10.29 -0.56 15.16
CA LEU A 420 -11.32 -1.16 14.31
C LEU A 420 -12.70 -1.18 15.00
N ALA A 421 -12.75 -1.56 16.27
CA ALA A 421 -13.98 -1.56 17.04
C ALA A 421 -14.56 -0.13 17.16
N VAL A 422 -13.73 0.86 17.49
CA VAL A 422 -14.13 2.27 17.57
C VAL A 422 -14.61 2.78 16.20
N GLN A 423 -13.87 2.50 15.13
CA GLN A 423 -14.25 2.86 13.78
C GLN A 423 -15.60 2.28 13.39
N SER A 424 -15.81 0.97 13.63
CA SER A 424 -17.08 0.31 13.29
C SER A 424 -18.25 0.91 14.05
N ALA A 425 -18.09 1.22 15.33
CA ALA A 425 -19.10 1.90 16.12
C ALA A 425 -19.42 3.31 15.58
N VAL A 426 -18.40 4.08 15.22
CA VAL A 426 -18.57 5.42 14.61
C VAL A 426 -19.23 5.31 13.24
N ALA A 427 -18.80 4.39 12.37
CA ALA A 427 -19.39 4.19 11.05
C ALA A 427 -20.88 3.85 11.14
N VAL A 428 -21.24 2.87 11.96
CA VAL A 428 -22.64 2.46 12.19
C VAL A 428 -23.43 3.59 12.83
N GLY A 429 -22.89 4.21 13.88
CA GLY A 429 -23.56 5.32 14.55
C GLY A 429 -23.87 6.47 13.58
N LEU A 430 -22.90 6.94 12.82
CA LEU A 430 -23.12 8.04 11.88
C LEU A 430 -24.05 7.65 10.72
N LEU A 431 -23.91 6.46 10.15
CA LEU A 431 -24.75 6.00 9.02
C LEU A 431 -26.22 5.86 9.39
N PHE A 432 -26.53 5.43 10.62
CA PHE A 432 -27.91 5.15 11.04
C PHE A 432 -28.58 6.29 11.77
N PHE A 433 -27.82 7.18 12.41
CA PHE A 433 -28.37 8.29 13.21
C PHE A 433 -28.19 9.67 12.57
N THR A 434 -27.48 9.76 11.40
CA THR A 434 -27.29 11.01 10.67
C THR A 434 -27.50 10.81 9.18
N ASP A 435 -27.67 11.89 8.43
CA ASP A 435 -27.79 11.86 6.96
C ASP A 435 -26.44 12.13 6.28
N LEU A 436 -25.33 11.81 6.94
CA LEU A 436 -23.98 12.04 6.41
C LEU A 436 -23.58 11.04 5.32
N ASP A 437 -24.35 9.97 5.10
CA ASP A 437 -24.12 8.97 4.06
C ASP A 437 -22.64 8.51 4.01
N LEU A 438 -21.99 8.58 2.86
CA LEU A 438 -20.60 8.15 2.64
C LEU A 438 -19.56 8.96 3.44
N TYR A 439 -19.88 10.20 3.84
CA TYR A 439 -19.02 10.97 4.74
C TYR A 439 -18.86 10.28 6.10
N SER A 440 -19.85 9.52 6.56
CA SER A 440 -19.77 8.70 7.78
C SER A 440 -18.60 7.72 7.73
N ILE A 441 -18.38 7.11 6.57
CA ILE A 441 -17.27 6.17 6.33
C ILE A 441 -15.93 6.92 6.29
N ALA A 442 -15.87 8.10 5.66
CA ALA A 442 -14.66 8.91 5.63
C ALA A 442 -14.24 9.40 7.02
N ILE A 443 -15.22 9.82 7.85
CA ILE A 443 -15.01 10.21 9.24
C ILE A 443 -14.54 9.00 10.06
N ALA A 444 -15.21 7.85 9.93
CA ALA A 444 -14.84 6.63 10.63
C ALA A 444 -13.41 6.17 10.27
N ASN A 445 -13.01 6.28 9.00
CA ASN A 445 -11.66 5.99 8.55
C ASN A 445 -10.61 6.94 9.16
N THR A 446 -10.95 8.21 9.29
CA THR A 446 -10.10 9.22 9.96
C THR A 446 -10.00 8.95 11.46
N VAL A 447 -11.09 8.56 12.11
CA VAL A 447 -11.11 8.15 13.52
C VAL A 447 -10.25 6.90 13.73
N TYR A 448 -10.34 5.89 12.85
CA TYR A 448 -9.47 4.72 12.89
C TYR A 448 -8.00 5.09 12.91
N SER A 449 -7.57 5.89 11.93
CA SER A 449 -6.17 6.30 11.81
C SER A 449 -5.72 7.14 13.01
N GLY A 450 -6.59 8.00 13.55
CA GLY A 450 -6.33 8.81 14.75
C GLY A 450 -6.17 7.96 16.00
N VAL A 451 -7.10 7.02 16.26
CA VAL A 451 -7.04 6.09 17.40
C VAL A 451 -5.80 5.22 17.31
N MET A 452 -5.51 4.64 16.14
CA MET A 452 -4.28 3.87 15.89
C MET A 452 -3.02 4.69 16.18
N CYS A 453 -3.00 5.94 15.70
CA CYS A 453 -1.89 6.85 15.92
C CYS A 453 -1.65 7.10 17.42
N LEU A 454 -2.71 7.42 18.18
CA LEU A 454 -2.63 7.68 19.61
C LEU A 454 -2.20 6.46 20.42
N LEU A 455 -2.77 5.29 20.13
CA LEU A 455 -2.45 4.06 20.84
C LEU A 455 -1.02 3.59 20.54
N ASN A 456 -0.61 3.60 19.27
CA ASN A 456 0.75 3.24 18.87
C ASN A 456 1.78 4.22 19.44
N GLN A 457 1.47 5.53 19.47
CA GLN A 457 2.34 6.52 20.07
C GLN A 457 2.55 6.30 21.58
N ARG A 458 1.46 6.00 22.30
CA ARG A 458 1.56 5.63 23.73
C ARG A 458 2.40 4.38 23.94
N ALA A 459 2.22 3.37 23.09
CA ALA A 459 2.99 2.13 23.16
C ALA A 459 4.48 2.35 22.88
N VAL A 460 4.83 3.14 21.84
CA VAL A 460 6.22 3.53 21.53
C VAL A 460 6.84 4.29 22.70
N ARG A 461 6.13 5.29 23.25
CA ARG A 461 6.61 6.05 24.41
C ARG A 461 6.88 5.16 25.62
N LYS A 462 6.00 4.19 25.89
CA LYS A 462 6.18 3.24 27.00
C LYS A 462 7.35 2.27 26.76
N ALA A 463 7.59 1.89 25.50
CA ALA A 463 8.62 0.91 25.16
C ALA A 463 10.02 1.51 25.01
N SER A 464 10.16 2.76 24.55
CA SER A 464 11.45 3.40 24.25
C SER A 464 11.73 4.66 25.07
N GLY A 465 10.72 5.18 25.82
CA GLY A 465 10.87 6.48 26.48
C GLY A 465 10.84 7.69 25.52
N TYR A 466 10.66 7.46 24.20
CA TYR A 466 10.65 8.52 23.20
C TYR A 466 9.50 9.49 23.41
N ARG A 467 9.80 10.79 23.41
CA ARG A 467 8.82 11.88 23.44
C ARG A 467 8.85 12.63 22.12
N GLN A 468 7.69 12.88 21.56
CA GLN A 468 7.59 13.64 20.31
C GLN A 468 7.96 15.10 20.53
N GLU A 469 8.76 15.64 19.64
CA GLU A 469 9.01 17.06 19.52
C GLU A 469 7.90 17.69 18.68
N ILE A 470 7.08 18.53 19.30
CA ILE A 470 5.88 19.06 18.65
C ILE A 470 6.23 20.22 17.70
N THR A 471 7.10 21.11 18.11
CA THR A 471 7.32 22.39 17.39
C THR A 471 7.95 22.17 16.01
N ARG A 472 9.12 21.53 15.94
CA ARG A 472 9.84 21.35 14.66
C ARG A 472 9.32 20.18 13.82
N THR A 473 8.63 19.23 14.45
CA THR A 473 8.14 18.03 13.78
C THR A 473 6.71 18.21 13.23
N PHE A 474 5.87 18.99 13.89
CA PHE A 474 4.47 19.16 13.50
C PHE A 474 4.12 20.62 13.20
N LEU A 475 4.38 21.57 14.13
CA LEU A 475 3.89 22.93 14.00
C LEU A 475 4.55 23.69 12.85
N ILE A 476 5.88 23.65 12.75
CA ILE A 476 6.61 24.33 11.68
C ILE A 476 6.26 23.74 10.31
N PRO A 477 6.28 22.40 10.10
CA PRO A 477 5.80 21.82 8.85
C PRO A 477 4.35 22.15 8.51
N ALA A 478 3.45 22.23 9.52
CA ALA A 478 2.05 22.62 9.29
C ALA A 478 1.92 24.06 8.83
N LEU A 479 2.64 25.00 9.47
CA LEU A 479 2.68 26.39 9.05
C LEU A 479 3.26 26.55 7.64
N ALA A 480 4.40 25.89 7.36
CA ALA A 480 4.99 25.92 6.02
C ALA A 480 4.05 25.31 4.96
N ALA A 481 3.32 24.25 5.31
CA ALA A 481 2.34 23.62 4.43
C ALA A 481 1.11 24.50 4.20
N ALA A 482 0.68 25.31 5.18
CA ALA A 482 -0.39 26.27 4.99
C ALA A 482 -0.01 27.35 3.94
N PHE A 483 1.21 27.89 4.01
CA PHE A 483 1.72 28.80 2.98
C PHE A 483 1.85 28.12 1.62
N MET A 484 2.32 26.88 1.60
CA MET A 484 2.36 26.05 0.39
C MET A 484 0.95 25.90 -0.22
N GLY A 485 -0.05 25.57 0.59
CA GLY A 485 -1.43 25.38 0.15
C GLY A 485 -1.99 26.64 -0.47
N ALA A 486 -1.83 27.79 0.20
CA ALA A 486 -2.28 29.10 -0.32
C ALA A 486 -1.58 29.45 -1.65
N ALA A 487 -0.26 29.25 -1.74
CA ALA A 487 0.50 29.48 -2.96
C ALA A 487 0.10 28.52 -4.09
N ALA A 488 -0.07 27.24 -3.80
CA ALA A 488 -0.48 26.24 -4.78
C ALA A 488 -1.87 26.52 -5.34
N TRP A 489 -2.81 26.95 -4.47
CA TRP A 489 -4.14 27.37 -4.90
C TRP A 489 -4.08 28.61 -5.80
N ALA A 490 -3.36 29.65 -5.38
CA ALA A 490 -3.22 30.88 -6.15
C ALA A 490 -2.58 30.64 -7.53
N VAL A 491 -1.53 29.81 -7.58
CA VAL A 491 -0.88 29.39 -8.83
C VAL A 491 -1.85 28.60 -9.70
N TYR A 492 -2.60 27.67 -9.12
CA TYR A 492 -3.60 26.88 -9.85
C TYR A 492 -4.64 27.79 -10.52
N GLU A 493 -5.25 28.72 -9.78
CA GLU A 493 -6.25 29.65 -10.31
C GLU A 493 -5.65 30.57 -11.40
N ALA A 494 -4.46 31.12 -11.17
CA ALA A 494 -3.79 31.97 -12.16
C ALA A 494 -3.53 31.22 -13.47
N PHE A 495 -3.01 30.00 -13.40
CA PHE A 495 -2.76 29.20 -14.60
C PHE A 495 -4.05 28.68 -15.23
N LEU A 496 -5.11 28.43 -14.46
CA LEU A 496 -6.41 28.06 -14.99
C LEU A 496 -7.01 29.18 -15.83
N MET A 497 -6.89 30.43 -15.37
CA MET A 497 -7.32 31.60 -16.13
C MET A 497 -6.53 31.78 -17.44
N LEU A 498 -5.23 31.50 -17.40
CA LEU A 498 -4.35 31.65 -18.57
C LEU A 498 -4.51 30.52 -19.59
N THR A 499 -4.52 29.27 -19.13
CA THR A 499 -4.44 28.09 -20.01
C THR A 499 -5.80 27.46 -20.29
N LYS A 500 -6.83 27.80 -19.51
CA LYS A 500 -8.18 27.16 -19.50
C LYS A 500 -8.12 25.63 -19.36
N SER A 501 -6.96 25.09 -18.91
CA SER A 501 -6.72 23.66 -18.77
C SER A 501 -6.45 23.30 -17.31
N PRO A 502 -7.38 22.63 -16.59
CA PRO A 502 -7.15 22.17 -15.22
C PRO A 502 -5.94 21.28 -15.08
N ARG A 503 -5.67 20.42 -16.08
CA ARG A 503 -4.54 19.48 -16.07
C ARG A 503 -3.19 20.19 -16.06
N ILE A 504 -3.00 21.19 -16.92
CA ILE A 504 -1.75 21.96 -16.99
C ILE A 504 -1.56 22.75 -15.71
N SER A 505 -2.62 23.39 -15.20
CA SER A 505 -2.59 24.19 -13.99
C SER A 505 -2.14 23.38 -12.77
N VAL A 506 -2.64 22.15 -12.59
CA VAL A 506 -2.23 21.25 -11.49
C VAL A 506 -0.76 20.85 -11.64
N VAL A 507 -0.32 20.44 -12.84
CA VAL A 507 1.06 20.01 -13.10
C VAL A 507 2.07 21.11 -12.79
N ILE A 508 1.68 22.39 -12.92
CA ILE A 508 2.51 23.53 -12.57
C ILE A 508 2.37 23.90 -11.09
N ALA A 509 1.15 23.89 -10.54
CA ALA A 509 0.88 24.30 -9.16
C ALA A 509 1.57 23.39 -8.13
N VAL A 510 1.62 22.09 -8.36
CA VAL A 510 2.21 21.14 -7.42
C VAL A 510 3.72 21.34 -7.22
N PRO A 511 4.58 21.42 -8.26
CA PRO A 511 6.01 21.70 -8.10
C PRO A 511 6.30 23.07 -7.49
N LEU A 512 5.56 24.11 -7.91
CA LEU A 512 5.73 25.46 -7.35
C LEU A 512 5.33 25.52 -5.88
N GLY A 513 4.23 24.86 -5.52
CA GLY A 513 3.85 24.68 -4.11
C GLY A 513 4.95 23.98 -3.31
N ALA A 514 5.53 22.91 -3.82
CA ALA A 514 6.63 22.21 -3.17
C ALA A 514 7.87 23.12 -2.96
N CYS A 515 8.18 23.98 -3.92
CA CYS A 515 9.24 24.98 -3.77
C CYS A 515 8.93 25.98 -2.64
N VAL A 516 7.69 26.47 -2.55
CA VAL A 516 7.25 27.36 -1.47
C VAL A 516 7.34 26.66 -0.13
N TYR A 517 6.89 25.40 -0.03
CA TYR A 517 7.01 24.60 1.19
C TYR A 517 8.45 24.52 1.68
N PHE A 518 9.36 24.16 0.78
CA PHE A 518 10.76 24.04 1.11
C PHE A 518 11.37 25.37 1.56
N ALA A 519 11.04 26.47 0.87
CA ALA A 519 11.48 27.81 1.24
C ALA A 519 10.99 28.21 2.64
N MET A 520 9.70 27.99 2.94
CA MET A 520 9.11 28.28 4.24
C MET A 520 9.68 27.42 5.36
N LEU A 521 9.94 26.13 5.11
CA LEU A 521 10.62 25.26 6.06
C LEU A 521 11.99 25.79 6.46
N LEU A 522 12.76 26.31 5.51
CA LEU A 522 14.08 26.89 5.77
C LEU A 522 13.95 28.22 6.53
N LEU A 523 13.02 29.08 6.14
CA LEU A 523 12.77 30.37 6.82
C LEU A 523 12.37 30.17 8.28
N PHE A 524 11.50 29.19 8.56
CA PHE A 524 11.07 28.86 9.92
C PHE A 524 12.06 27.98 10.69
N ARG A 525 13.23 27.70 10.12
CA ARG A 525 14.25 26.82 10.69
C ARG A 525 13.71 25.44 11.10
N GLY A 526 12.78 24.92 10.33
CA GLY A 526 12.19 23.59 10.54
C GLY A 526 13.18 22.45 10.30
N VAL A 527 14.18 22.67 9.45
CA VAL A 527 15.21 21.67 9.11
C VAL A 527 16.59 22.27 9.29
N THR A 528 17.50 21.52 9.92
CA THR A 528 18.91 21.93 10.12
C THR A 528 19.79 21.54 8.92
N GLU A 529 20.97 22.15 8.80
CA GLU A 529 21.93 21.81 7.74
C GLU A 529 22.37 20.33 7.81
N GLN A 530 22.56 19.79 9.01
CA GLN A 530 22.94 18.40 9.22
C GLN A 530 21.84 17.44 8.74
N GLU A 531 20.58 17.75 9.03
CA GLU A 531 19.43 16.98 8.57
C GLU A 531 19.30 17.04 7.05
N LEU A 532 19.48 18.22 6.43
CA LEU A 532 19.48 18.35 4.97
C LEU A 532 20.58 17.53 4.31
N ARG A 533 21.78 17.48 4.90
CA ARG A 533 22.89 16.66 4.39
C ARG A 533 22.63 15.15 4.48
N SER A 534 21.76 14.70 5.39
CA SER A 534 21.39 13.30 5.52
C SER A 534 20.47 12.79 4.38
N PHE A 535 19.81 13.69 3.64
CA PHE A 535 19.01 13.32 2.47
C PHE A 535 19.87 12.96 1.26
N PRO A 536 19.41 12.06 0.38
CA PRO A 536 20.08 11.77 -0.88
C PRO A 536 20.33 13.06 -1.69
N LYS A 537 21.58 13.33 -2.04
CA LYS A 537 22.02 14.60 -2.69
C LYS A 537 21.74 15.86 -1.85
N GLY A 538 21.62 15.75 -0.54
CA GLY A 538 21.34 16.84 0.40
C GLY A 538 22.35 18.00 0.32
N TYR A 539 23.59 17.73 -0.11
CA TYR A 539 24.59 18.77 -0.35
C TYR A 539 24.15 19.78 -1.41
N LEU A 540 23.38 19.37 -2.42
CA LEU A 540 22.81 20.26 -3.43
C LEU A 540 21.74 21.16 -2.84
N LEU A 541 20.89 20.60 -1.97
CA LEU A 541 19.85 21.35 -1.26
C LEU A 541 20.47 22.40 -0.32
N VAL A 542 21.52 22.03 0.42
CA VAL A 542 22.27 22.97 1.27
C VAL A 542 22.92 24.08 0.43
N ARG A 543 23.53 23.73 -0.69
CA ARG A 543 24.14 24.73 -1.60
C ARG A 543 23.11 25.72 -2.16
N LEU A 544 21.94 25.21 -2.55
CA LEU A 544 20.83 26.02 -3.03
C LEU A 544 20.30 26.94 -1.91
N ALA A 545 20.07 26.39 -0.72
CA ALA A 545 19.59 27.15 0.44
C ALA A 545 20.54 28.29 0.84
N LYS A 546 21.87 28.04 0.84
CA LYS A 546 22.89 29.06 1.08
C LYS A 546 22.94 30.10 -0.02
N LYS A 547 22.82 29.69 -1.30
CA LYS A 547 22.78 30.61 -2.45
C LYS A 547 21.56 31.55 -2.39
N LEU A 548 20.43 31.04 -1.95
CA LEU A 548 19.16 31.80 -1.77
C LEU A 548 19.12 32.58 -0.44
N ARG A 549 20.17 32.57 0.36
CA ARG A 549 20.23 33.19 1.71
C ARG A 549 19.13 32.74 2.66
N LEU A 550 18.54 31.58 2.44
CA LEU A 550 17.51 30.95 3.29
C LEU A 550 18.13 30.21 4.49
N MET A 551 19.44 29.99 4.45
CA MET A 551 20.21 29.33 5.52
C MET A 551 21.57 30.03 5.67
N ARG A 552 21.97 30.26 6.93
CA ARG A 552 23.28 30.84 7.26
C ARG A 552 24.38 29.79 7.32
#